data_74a6e8624f7b87303d8a887bdae2614c
#
_entry.id   74a6e8624f7b87303d8a887bdae2614c
#
_cell.length_a   1.000
_cell.length_b   1.000
_cell.length_c   1.000
_cell.angle_alpha   90.00
_cell.angle_beta   90.00
_cell.angle_gamma   90.00
#
_symmetry.space_group_name_H-M   'P 1'
#
loop_
_entity.id
_entity.type
_entity.pdbx_description
1 polymer ?
#
loop_
_entity_poly.entity_id
_entity_poly.type
_entity_poly.pdbx_seq_one_letter_code
_entity_poly.pdbx_strand_id
1 'polypeptide(L)'
;ANSLVVPGTEKFSGTTVRLQYGIDGAGMHPGERHEGWLCFTTDIGEYKLPFLIQTEKAELKSAAGDVPDMDTFVNIAKDDFKEAYRVFTDRRFELLLRNAGQKEKALYKGLSKQPVTFQHVEEFLIGTGKKDPVKIELKADQNSFYDISESVRETFAVQRSGWGHLRLEVEAKGDFLEVSRHVVTDEDFIGSYYQVEYV
;
A
#
# COMPACT_ATOMS: atom_id res chain seq x y z
N ALA A 1 26.10 5.33 -21.18
CA ALA A 1 25.54 6.17 -20.11
C ALA A 1 24.68 7.24 -20.77
N ASN A 2 23.39 7.26 -20.49
CA ASN A 2 22.52 8.33 -20.97
C ASN A 2 22.92 9.63 -20.26
N SER A 3 23.21 10.67 -21.02
CA SER A 3 23.53 11.98 -20.47
C SER A 3 22.25 12.58 -19.87
N LEU A 4 22.28 12.90 -18.58
CA LEU A 4 21.16 13.60 -17.90
C LEU A 4 20.98 15.03 -18.42
N VAL A 5 22.03 15.62 -18.98
CA VAL A 5 22.00 16.95 -19.58
C VAL A 5 22.03 16.81 -21.10
N VAL A 6 20.98 17.26 -21.76
CA VAL A 6 20.81 17.18 -23.21
C VAL A 6 21.03 18.58 -23.80
N PRO A 7 22.03 18.76 -24.67
CA PRO A 7 22.24 20.04 -25.35
C PRO A 7 21.04 20.40 -26.24
N GLY A 8 20.61 21.64 -26.16
CA GLY A 8 19.54 22.20 -27.00
C GLY A 8 20.10 23.04 -28.15
N THR A 9 19.31 24.00 -28.59
CA THR A 9 19.67 24.91 -29.67
C THR A 9 20.62 26.02 -29.22
N GLU A 10 21.63 26.31 -30.04
CA GLU A 10 22.53 27.44 -29.87
C GLU A 10 21.96 28.70 -30.52
N LYS A 11 22.03 29.82 -29.81
CA LYS A 11 21.74 31.14 -30.38
C LYS A 11 22.92 32.07 -30.15
N PHE A 12 23.45 32.59 -31.25
CA PHE A 12 24.58 33.53 -31.26
C PHE A 12 24.05 34.98 -31.41
N SER A 13 24.55 35.89 -30.60
CA SER A 13 24.28 37.33 -30.71
C SER A 13 25.53 38.11 -30.25
N GLY A 14 26.25 38.68 -31.20
CA GLY A 14 27.50 39.41 -30.91
C GLY A 14 28.55 38.56 -30.21
N THR A 15 29.00 38.99 -29.04
CA THR A 15 29.98 38.30 -28.19
C THR A 15 29.34 37.31 -27.20
N THR A 16 28.04 37.11 -27.26
CA THR A 16 27.29 36.32 -26.29
C THR A 16 26.65 35.10 -26.99
N VAL A 17 26.93 33.92 -26.44
CA VAL A 17 26.27 32.66 -26.82
C VAL A 17 25.24 32.29 -25.76
N ARG A 18 24.00 32.04 -26.17
CA ARG A 18 22.96 31.49 -25.30
C ARG A 18 22.74 30.03 -25.64
N LEU A 19 23.14 29.14 -24.73
CA LEU A 19 22.92 27.71 -24.84
C LEU A 19 21.61 27.33 -24.12
N GLN A 20 20.81 26.50 -24.77
CA GLN A 20 19.68 25.84 -24.12
C GLN A 20 20.06 24.38 -23.84
N TYR A 21 19.69 23.91 -22.69
CA TYR A 21 19.86 22.50 -22.33
C TYR A 21 18.62 22.00 -21.60
N GLY A 22 18.33 20.72 -21.71
CA GLY A 22 17.30 20.02 -20.97
C GLY A 22 17.91 19.09 -19.95
N ILE A 23 17.14 18.76 -18.92
CA ILE A 23 17.49 17.71 -17.95
C ILE A 23 16.53 16.55 -18.18
N ASP A 24 17.07 15.38 -18.53
CA ASP A 24 16.30 14.15 -18.62
C ASP A 24 16.32 13.42 -17.27
N GLY A 25 15.23 13.54 -16.53
CA GLY A 25 15.05 12.89 -15.24
C GLY A 25 14.32 11.54 -15.29
N ALA A 26 14.00 11.02 -16.49
CA ALA A 26 13.15 9.83 -16.65
C ALA A 26 13.72 8.55 -15.97
N GLY A 27 15.04 8.47 -15.76
CA GLY A 27 15.70 7.36 -15.08
C GLY A 27 16.15 7.65 -13.65
N MET A 28 15.82 8.83 -13.10
CA MET A 28 16.26 9.23 -11.78
C MET A 28 15.30 8.74 -10.70
N HIS A 29 15.87 8.24 -9.60
CA HIS A 29 15.08 7.88 -8.42
C HIS A 29 14.97 9.06 -7.44
N PRO A 30 13.90 9.11 -6.63
CA PRO A 30 13.75 10.13 -5.60
C PRO A 30 14.95 10.17 -4.63
N GLY A 31 15.44 11.34 -4.34
CA GLY A 31 16.57 11.57 -3.45
C GLY A 31 17.96 11.31 -4.07
N GLU A 32 18.04 10.95 -5.35
CA GLU A 32 19.33 10.84 -6.03
C GLU A 32 20.00 12.20 -6.26
N ARG A 33 21.32 12.19 -6.20
CA ARG A 33 22.18 13.33 -6.45
C ARG A 33 23.20 12.97 -7.52
N HIS A 34 23.22 13.75 -8.60
CA HIS A 34 24.17 13.60 -9.70
C HIS A 34 24.94 14.87 -9.87
N GLU A 35 26.25 14.74 -10.00
CA GLU A 35 27.18 15.84 -10.25
C GLU A 35 27.84 15.65 -11.61
N GLY A 36 28.03 16.73 -12.32
CA GLY A 36 28.66 16.73 -13.62
C GLY A 36 29.06 18.12 -14.06
N TRP A 37 29.51 18.25 -15.28
CA TRP A 37 29.85 19.54 -15.88
C TRP A 37 29.57 19.54 -17.38
N LEU A 38 29.25 20.70 -17.93
CA LEU A 38 29.36 20.99 -19.33
C LEU A 38 30.76 21.55 -19.61
N CYS A 39 31.43 20.96 -20.60
CA CYS A 39 32.75 21.40 -21.03
C CYS A 39 32.60 22.22 -22.31
N PHE A 40 33.14 23.43 -22.31
CA PHE A 40 33.24 24.31 -23.46
C PHE A 40 34.69 24.35 -23.91
N THR A 41 34.98 23.81 -25.08
CA THR A 41 36.29 23.83 -25.67
C THR A 41 36.37 24.97 -26.69
N THR A 42 37.33 25.83 -26.50
CA THR A 42 37.61 26.95 -27.39
C THR A 42 39.06 26.90 -27.87
N ASP A 43 39.44 27.77 -28.77
CA ASP A 43 40.78 27.95 -29.26
C ASP A 43 41.79 28.49 -28.18
N ILE A 44 41.22 29.07 -27.11
CA ILE A 44 42.03 29.65 -25.99
C ILE A 44 41.93 28.82 -24.71
N GLY A 45 41.16 27.73 -24.67
CA GLY A 45 41.09 26.85 -23.52
C GLY A 45 39.78 26.11 -23.34
N GLU A 46 39.72 25.32 -22.27
CA GLU A 46 38.54 24.61 -21.83
C GLU A 46 37.92 25.28 -20.60
N TYR A 47 36.61 25.42 -20.62
CA TYR A 47 35.80 25.97 -19.53
C TYR A 47 34.79 24.95 -19.07
N LYS A 48 34.66 24.74 -17.75
CA LYS A 48 33.72 23.78 -17.16
C LYS A 48 32.66 24.53 -16.35
N LEU A 49 31.39 24.27 -16.70
CA LEU A 49 30.25 24.70 -15.92
C LEU A 49 29.74 23.52 -15.08
N PRO A 50 29.90 23.54 -13.75
CA PRO A 50 29.44 22.45 -12.90
C PRO A 50 27.91 22.43 -12.81
N PHE A 51 27.35 21.23 -12.77
CA PHE A 51 25.94 20.96 -12.52
C PHE A 51 25.76 20.07 -11.32
N LEU A 52 24.80 20.39 -10.50
CA LEU A 52 24.24 19.56 -9.46
C LEU A 52 22.75 19.33 -9.78
N ILE A 53 22.39 18.08 -9.99
CA ILE A 53 20.99 17.66 -10.19
C ILE A 53 20.63 16.82 -8.98
N GLN A 54 19.61 17.23 -8.27
CA GLN A 54 19.10 16.50 -7.11
C GLN A 54 17.58 16.34 -7.25
N THR A 55 17.13 15.11 -7.19
CA THR A 55 15.69 14.84 -7.14
C THR A 55 15.17 15.07 -5.73
N GLU A 56 13.92 15.52 -5.65
CA GLU A 56 13.24 15.68 -4.36
C GLU A 56 13.19 14.35 -3.61
N LYS A 57 13.43 14.35 -2.29
CA LYS A 57 13.17 13.18 -1.45
C LYS A 57 11.67 12.93 -1.45
N ALA A 58 11.22 11.93 -2.19
CA ALA A 58 9.85 11.46 -2.05
C ALA A 58 9.76 10.67 -0.73
N GLU A 59 9.12 11.25 0.26
CA GLU A 59 8.79 10.60 1.53
C GLU A 59 7.37 10.06 1.43
N LEU A 60 7.21 8.77 1.76
CA LEU A 60 5.88 8.19 1.93
C LEU A 60 5.35 8.63 3.30
N LYS A 61 4.11 9.14 3.33
CA LYS A 61 3.50 9.70 4.55
C LYS A 61 2.17 9.02 4.86
N SER A 62 1.95 8.82 6.15
CA SER A 62 0.67 8.46 6.72
C SER A 62 0.07 9.65 7.49
N ALA A 63 -1.16 9.51 7.98
CA ALA A 63 -1.76 10.46 8.91
C ALA A 63 -0.95 10.59 10.23
N ALA A 64 -0.23 9.54 10.63
CA ALA A 64 0.61 9.52 11.83
C ALA A 64 2.04 10.04 11.60
N GLY A 65 2.44 10.35 10.35
CA GLY A 65 3.78 10.83 10.00
C GLY A 65 4.44 10.04 8.87
N ASP A 66 5.76 10.11 8.82
CA ASP A 66 6.55 9.46 7.77
C ASP A 66 6.52 7.93 7.90
N VAL A 67 6.53 7.25 6.73
CA VAL A 67 6.56 5.79 6.63
C VAL A 67 7.89 5.40 5.98
N PRO A 68 8.97 5.25 6.78
CA PRO A 68 10.31 5.01 6.25
C PRO A 68 10.55 3.57 5.81
N ASP A 69 9.82 2.61 6.37
CA ASP A 69 10.06 1.18 6.19
C ASP A 69 8.78 0.34 6.30
N MET A 70 8.92 -0.95 5.99
CA MET A 70 7.83 -1.92 6.04
C MET A 70 7.32 -2.20 7.46
N ASP A 71 8.15 -2.08 8.48
CA ASP A 71 7.73 -2.34 9.85
C ASP A 71 6.83 -1.21 10.37
N THR A 72 7.13 0.03 10.00
CA THR A 72 6.25 1.19 10.22
C THR A 72 4.91 1.00 9.51
N PHE A 73 4.91 0.55 8.24
CA PHE A 73 3.67 0.25 7.51
C PHE A 73 2.84 -0.84 8.21
N VAL A 74 3.48 -1.91 8.69
CA VAL A 74 2.81 -2.99 9.44
C VAL A 74 2.17 -2.46 10.73
N ASN A 75 2.83 -1.56 11.45
CA ASN A 75 2.27 -0.96 12.66
C ASN A 75 1.04 -0.11 12.33
N ILE A 76 1.10 0.70 11.27
CA ILE A 76 -0.07 1.46 10.79
C ILE A 76 -1.22 0.49 10.45
N ALA A 77 -0.92 -0.64 9.78
CA ALA A 77 -1.95 -1.61 9.41
C ALA A 77 -2.59 -2.33 10.62
N LYS A 78 -1.87 -2.43 11.74
CA LYS A 78 -2.42 -2.95 13.00
C LYS A 78 -3.35 -1.96 13.68
N ASP A 79 -2.97 -0.68 13.66
CA ASP A 79 -3.68 0.37 14.37
C ASP A 79 -4.87 0.91 13.56
N ASP A 80 -4.66 1.12 12.26
CA ASP A 80 -5.66 1.64 11.31
C ASP A 80 -5.47 1.02 9.93
N PHE A 81 -6.25 -0.01 9.63
CA PHE A 81 -6.16 -0.72 8.35
C PHE A 81 -6.62 0.14 7.16
N LYS A 82 -7.52 1.12 7.38
CA LYS A 82 -7.96 2.06 6.34
C LYS A 82 -6.82 2.99 5.95
N GLU A 83 -6.06 3.46 6.93
CA GLU A 83 -4.88 4.28 6.67
C GLU A 83 -3.79 3.45 5.97
N ALA A 84 -3.58 2.20 6.37
CA ALA A 84 -2.66 1.31 5.66
C ALA A 84 -3.07 1.10 4.19
N TYR A 85 -4.37 0.96 3.91
CA TYR A 85 -4.87 0.89 2.54
C TYR A 85 -4.52 2.18 1.76
N ARG A 86 -4.70 3.35 2.35
CA ARG A 86 -4.35 4.64 1.74
C ARG A 86 -2.85 4.71 1.43
N VAL A 87 -2.01 4.30 2.38
CA VAL A 87 -0.55 4.26 2.22
C VAL A 87 -0.14 3.26 1.12
N PHE A 88 -0.75 2.07 1.09
CA PHE A 88 -0.47 1.03 0.10
C PHE A 88 -0.82 1.47 -1.33
N THR A 89 -1.86 2.30 -1.50
CA THR A 89 -2.29 2.80 -2.81
C THR A 89 -1.51 4.03 -3.28
N ASP A 90 -0.67 4.61 -2.44
CA ASP A 90 0.21 5.72 -2.82
C ASP A 90 1.33 5.20 -3.72
N ARG A 91 1.57 5.87 -4.86
CA ARG A 91 2.64 5.51 -5.82
C ARG A 91 4.03 5.44 -5.17
N ARG A 92 4.23 6.18 -4.08
CA ARG A 92 5.49 6.19 -3.32
C ARG A 92 5.69 4.95 -2.45
N PHE A 93 4.70 4.07 -2.32
CA PHE A 93 4.84 2.80 -1.60
C PHE A 93 5.98 1.94 -2.14
N GLU A 94 6.28 2.03 -3.45
CA GLU A 94 7.42 1.34 -4.06
C GLU A 94 8.77 1.69 -3.41
N LEU A 95 8.86 2.85 -2.74
CA LEU A 95 10.08 3.26 -2.02
C LEU A 95 10.41 2.29 -0.86
N LEU A 96 9.40 1.77 -0.18
CA LEU A 96 9.56 0.79 0.89
C LEU A 96 10.15 -0.52 0.37
N LEU A 97 9.93 -0.81 -0.91
CA LEU A 97 10.34 -2.05 -1.55
C LEU A 97 11.71 -1.98 -2.23
N ARG A 98 12.43 -0.86 -2.16
CA ARG A 98 13.73 -0.71 -2.83
C ARG A 98 14.70 -1.83 -2.48
N ASN A 99 14.83 -2.13 -1.18
CA ASN A 99 15.71 -3.17 -0.66
C ASN A 99 15.00 -4.51 -0.42
N ALA A 100 13.72 -4.61 -0.81
CA ALA A 100 12.93 -5.83 -0.68
C ALA A 100 13.37 -6.87 -1.73
N GLY A 101 13.08 -8.14 -1.45
CA GLY A 101 13.35 -9.24 -2.36
C GLY A 101 12.46 -9.21 -3.61
N GLN A 102 12.79 -10.04 -4.59
CA GLN A 102 12.03 -10.13 -5.84
C GLN A 102 10.57 -10.60 -5.61
N LYS A 103 10.36 -11.44 -4.60
CA LYS A 103 9.04 -11.95 -4.22
C LYS A 103 8.11 -10.81 -3.78
N GLU A 104 8.57 -9.97 -2.86
CA GLU A 104 7.79 -8.85 -2.34
C GLU A 104 7.46 -7.83 -3.44
N LYS A 105 8.44 -7.51 -4.30
CA LYS A 105 8.26 -6.62 -5.45
C LYS A 105 7.23 -7.18 -6.44
N ALA A 106 7.32 -8.46 -6.77
CA ALA A 106 6.38 -9.12 -7.69
C ALA A 106 4.96 -9.16 -7.09
N LEU A 107 4.84 -9.45 -5.79
CA LEU A 107 3.58 -9.48 -5.07
C LEU A 107 2.91 -8.09 -5.07
N TYR A 108 3.64 -7.05 -4.70
CA TYR A 108 3.14 -5.68 -4.76
C TYR A 108 2.70 -5.29 -6.17
N LYS A 109 3.51 -5.57 -7.19
CA LYS A 109 3.18 -5.29 -8.59
C LYS A 109 1.90 -5.99 -9.05
N GLY A 110 1.60 -7.17 -8.50
CA GLY A 110 0.35 -7.88 -8.77
C GLY A 110 -0.85 -7.25 -8.08
N LEU A 111 -0.72 -6.98 -6.78
CA LEU A 111 -1.80 -6.55 -5.90
C LEU A 111 -2.09 -5.04 -5.97
N SER A 112 -1.15 -4.21 -6.43
CA SER A 112 -1.35 -2.77 -6.62
C SER A 112 -2.07 -2.40 -7.91
N LYS A 113 -2.44 -3.37 -8.75
CA LYS A 113 -3.23 -3.12 -9.96
C LYS A 113 -4.65 -2.70 -9.59
N GLN A 114 -5.13 -1.67 -10.27
CA GLN A 114 -6.48 -1.15 -10.05
C GLN A 114 -7.57 -2.13 -10.55
N PRO A 115 -8.68 -2.26 -9.82
CA PRO A 115 -8.99 -1.62 -8.54
C PRO A 115 -8.29 -2.33 -7.36
N VAL A 116 -7.60 -1.57 -6.53
CA VAL A 116 -7.04 -2.08 -5.27
C VAL A 116 -8.16 -2.21 -4.23
N THR A 117 -8.10 -3.25 -3.40
CA THR A 117 -9.06 -3.51 -2.33
C THR A 117 -8.34 -3.72 -0.99
N PHE A 118 -9.06 -3.67 0.12
CA PHE A 118 -8.52 -4.04 1.44
C PHE A 118 -7.97 -5.47 1.45
N GLN A 119 -8.62 -6.38 0.71
CA GLN A 119 -8.16 -7.76 0.55
C GLN A 119 -6.75 -7.83 -0.07
N HIS A 120 -6.42 -6.96 -1.02
CA HIS A 120 -5.07 -6.91 -1.62
C HIS A 120 -4.00 -6.50 -0.61
N VAL A 121 -4.31 -5.57 0.30
CA VAL A 121 -3.40 -5.19 1.39
C VAL A 121 -3.20 -6.36 2.36
N GLU A 122 -4.27 -7.05 2.69
CA GLU A 122 -4.24 -8.25 3.52
C GLU A 122 -3.34 -9.34 2.90
N GLU A 123 -3.56 -9.66 1.63
CA GLU A 123 -2.77 -10.65 0.88
C GLU A 123 -1.30 -10.24 0.77
N PHE A 124 -1.01 -8.95 0.61
CA PHE A 124 0.35 -8.46 0.59
C PHE A 124 1.05 -8.69 1.94
N LEU A 125 0.41 -8.34 3.04
CA LEU A 125 0.97 -8.52 4.39
C LEU A 125 1.21 -10.00 4.71
N ILE A 126 0.27 -10.87 4.36
CA ILE A 126 0.40 -12.33 4.53
C ILE A 126 1.51 -12.87 3.62
N GLY A 127 1.48 -12.53 2.33
CA GLY A 127 2.43 -13.04 1.35
C GLY A 127 3.88 -12.60 1.58
N THR A 128 4.08 -11.46 2.25
CA THR A 128 5.40 -10.97 2.69
C THR A 128 5.83 -11.53 4.05
N GLY A 129 4.99 -12.35 4.70
CA GLY A 129 5.27 -12.93 6.02
C GLY A 129 5.24 -11.92 7.17
N LYS A 130 4.63 -10.76 6.96
CA LYS A 130 4.50 -9.71 7.98
C LYS A 130 3.28 -9.91 8.89
N LYS A 131 2.41 -10.86 8.53
CA LYS A 131 1.15 -11.14 9.20
C LYS A 131 0.71 -12.58 8.95
N ASP A 132 0.10 -13.20 9.96
CA ASP A 132 -0.62 -14.45 9.79
C ASP A 132 -2.07 -14.18 9.36
N PRO A 133 -2.70 -15.11 8.61
CA PRO A 133 -4.11 -15.00 8.26
C PRO A 133 -5.00 -14.94 9.51
N VAL A 134 -6.06 -14.14 9.46
CA VAL A 134 -7.09 -14.16 10.50
C VAL A 134 -7.76 -15.52 10.52
N LYS A 135 -7.90 -16.11 11.72
CA LYS A 135 -8.63 -17.37 11.92
C LYS A 135 -9.95 -17.08 12.59
N ILE A 136 -10.97 -17.81 12.18
CA ILE A 136 -12.31 -17.71 12.72
C ILE A 136 -12.66 -19.04 13.40
N GLU A 137 -13.20 -18.95 14.61
CA GLU A 137 -13.71 -20.09 15.37
C GLU A 137 -15.17 -19.81 15.77
N LEU A 138 -16.01 -20.78 15.57
CA LEU A 138 -17.38 -20.75 16.09
C LEU A 138 -17.36 -21.32 17.52
N LYS A 139 -18.06 -20.65 18.45
CA LYS A 139 -18.17 -21.08 19.85
C LYS A 139 -19.46 -21.88 20.12
N ALA A 140 -20.14 -22.31 19.06
CA ALA A 140 -21.28 -23.22 19.15
C ALA A 140 -21.13 -24.29 18.05
N ASP A 141 -21.27 -25.56 18.45
CA ASP A 141 -21.21 -26.67 17.52
C ASP A 141 -22.61 -27.02 17.00
N GLN A 142 -23.62 -26.97 17.85
CA GLN A 142 -24.99 -27.33 17.53
C GLN A 142 -25.97 -26.67 18.51
N ASN A 143 -27.08 -26.14 17.98
CA ASN A 143 -28.26 -25.79 18.77
C ASN A 143 -29.44 -26.66 18.33
N SER A 144 -30.24 -27.11 19.28
CA SER A 144 -31.42 -27.95 19.03
C SER A 144 -32.64 -27.38 19.77
N PHE A 145 -33.73 -27.23 19.06
CA PHE A 145 -34.97 -26.70 19.58
C PHE A 145 -36.08 -27.77 19.40
N TYR A 146 -36.88 -27.97 20.43
CA TYR A 146 -37.95 -28.96 20.44
C TYR A 146 -39.26 -28.30 20.87
N ASP A 147 -40.36 -28.72 20.31
CA ASP A 147 -41.74 -28.29 20.67
C ASP A 147 -41.94 -26.77 20.67
N ILE A 148 -41.29 -26.07 19.76
CA ILE A 148 -41.43 -24.62 19.64
C ILE A 148 -42.77 -24.27 19.01
N SER A 149 -43.50 -23.35 19.64
CA SER A 149 -44.79 -22.83 19.16
C SER A 149 -44.71 -21.38 18.68
N GLU A 150 -43.61 -20.72 18.96
CA GLU A 150 -43.30 -19.32 18.60
C GLU A 150 -41.90 -19.18 18.06
N SER A 151 -41.63 -18.04 17.40
CA SER A 151 -40.28 -17.75 16.94
C SER A 151 -39.33 -17.58 18.13
N VAL A 152 -38.18 -18.23 18.04
CA VAL A 152 -37.12 -18.17 19.05
C VAL A 152 -35.95 -17.37 18.49
N ARG A 153 -35.51 -16.37 19.26
CA ARG A 153 -34.32 -15.58 18.89
C ARG A 153 -33.16 -16.02 19.76
N GLU A 154 -32.07 -16.36 19.09
CA GLU A 154 -30.86 -16.84 19.74
C GLU A 154 -29.61 -16.23 19.13
N THR A 155 -28.47 -16.41 19.81
CA THR A 155 -27.17 -15.93 19.34
C THR A 155 -26.11 -17.02 19.45
N PHE A 156 -25.11 -16.97 18.57
CA PHE A 156 -23.89 -17.70 18.78
C PHE A 156 -22.67 -16.79 18.60
N ALA A 157 -21.62 -17.09 19.33
CA ALA A 157 -20.39 -16.30 19.26
C ALA A 157 -19.44 -16.78 18.17
N VAL A 158 -18.95 -15.83 17.40
CA VAL A 158 -17.85 -16.01 16.46
C VAL A 158 -16.63 -15.35 17.08
N GLN A 159 -15.54 -16.10 17.20
CA GLN A 159 -14.26 -15.60 17.68
C GLN A 159 -13.29 -15.45 16.54
N ARG A 160 -12.64 -14.28 16.43
CA ARG A 160 -11.48 -14.10 15.55
C ARG A 160 -10.17 -14.13 16.33
N SER A 161 -9.12 -14.65 15.71
CA SER A 161 -7.73 -14.48 16.16
C SER A 161 -6.93 -13.73 15.09
N GLY A 162 -6.02 -12.87 15.53
CA GLY A 162 -5.26 -11.99 14.64
C GLY A 162 -5.91 -10.62 14.43
N TRP A 163 -5.39 -9.86 13.49
CA TRP A 163 -5.75 -8.47 13.18
C TRP A 163 -5.85 -8.28 11.67
N GLY A 164 -6.43 -7.16 11.23
CA GLY A 164 -6.53 -6.75 9.84
C GLY A 164 -7.91 -6.91 9.26
N HIS A 165 -7.99 -6.85 7.93
CA HIS A 165 -9.25 -6.87 7.22
C HIS A 165 -9.90 -8.24 7.26
N LEU A 166 -11.19 -8.25 7.60
CA LEU A 166 -12.04 -9.44 7.65
C LEU A 166 -13.40 -9.11 7.03
N ARG A 167 -13.90 -10.00 6.18
CA ARG A 167 -15.27 -9.98 5.68
C ARG A 167 -15.83 -11.39 5.71
N LEU A 168 -16.82 -11.60 6.55
CA LEU A 168 -17.55 -12.86 6.68
C LEU A 168 -18.92 -12.72 6.01
N GLU A 169 -19.33 -13.76 5.31
CA GLU A 169 -20.69 -13.91 4.82
C GLU A 169 -21.40 -14.95 5.68
N VAL A 170 -22.58 -14.59 6.17
CA VAL A 170 -23.42 -15.44 7.01
C VAL A 170 -24.66 -15.79 6.21
N GLU A 171 -24.84 -17.07 5.94
CA GLU A 171 -26.00 -17.60 5.20
C GLU A 171 -26.83 -18.48 6.12
N ALA A 172 -28.13 -18.23 6.16
CA ALA A 172 -29.10 -19.17 6.71
C ALA A 172 -29.57 -20.14 5.60
N LYS A 173 -29.61 -21.42 5.90
CA LYS A 173 -30.13 -22.44 4.98
C LYS A 173 -31.35 -23.13 5.62
N GLY A 174 -32.50 -22.91 5.01
CA GLY A 174 -33.82 -23.41 5.46
C GLY A 174 -34.82 -22.27 5.59
N ASP A 175 -36.05 -22.53 5.24
CA ASP A 175 -37.14 -21.55 5.19
C ASP A 175 -37.59 -21.08 6.59
N PHE A 176 -37.08 -21.73 7.63
CA PHE A 176 -37.41 -21.50 9.03
C PHE A 176 -36.30 -20.76 9.82
N LEU A 177 -35.20 -20.37 9.14
CA LEU A 177 -34.05 -19.78 9.78
C LEU A 177 -33.71 -18.47 9.08
N GLU A 178 -33.60 -17.39 9.85
CA GLU A 178 -33.21 -16.08 9.37
C GLU A 178 -32.08 -15.54 10.23
N VAL A 179 -31.10 -14.88 9.58
CA VAL A 179 -29.98 -14.20 10.26
C VAL A 179 -30.19 -12.71 10.19
N SER A 180 -29.91 -12.01 11.29
CA SER A 180 -30.08 -10.57 11.37
C SER A 180 -29.10 -9.80 10.49
N ARG A 181 -27.98 -10.42 10.14
CA ARG A 181 -26.92 -9.78 9.34
C ARG A 181 -26.20 -10.79 8.45
N HIS A 182 -26.16 -10.49 7.15
CA HIS A 182 -25.52 -11.35 6.15
C HIS A 182 -24.02 -11.07 5.92
N VAL A 183 -23.55 -9.88 6.27
CA VAL A 183 -22.13 -9.50 6.11
C VAL A 183 -21.61 -8.92 7.42
N VAL A 184 -20.52 -9.48 7.91
CA VAL A 184 -19.83 -9.08 9.13
C VAL A 184 -18.38 -8.72 8.77
N THR A 185 -17.92 -7.60 9.26
CA THR A 185 -16.57 -7.09 9.01
C THR A 185 -15.76 -7.02 10.31
N ASP A 186 -14.48 -6.71 10.20
CA ASP A 186 -13.61 -6.48 11.36
C ASP A 186 -14.13 -5.38 12.31
N GLU A 187 -14.86 -4.38 11.77
CA GLU A 187 -15.46 -3.29 12.56
C GLU A 187 -16.62 -3.73 13.46
N ASP A 188 -17.24 -4.86 13.15
CA ASP A 188 -18.39 -5.38 13.90
C ASP A 188 -17.95 -6.15 15.16
N PHE A 189 -16.68 -6.52 15.26
CA PHE A 189 -16.14 -7.26 16.38
C PHE A 189 -15.88 -6.35 17.59
N ILE A 190 -16.36 -6.77 18.76
CA ILE A 190 -15.99 -6.17 20.03
C ILE A 190 -14.81 -6.97 20.59
N GLY A 191 -13.61 -6.41 20.47
CA GLY A 191 -12.38 -7.17 20.73
C GLY A 191 -12.22 -8.32 19.74
N SER A 192 -12.22 -9.55 20.24
CA SER A 192 -12.10 -10.76 19.41
C SER A 192 -13.42 -11.46 19.11
N TYR A 193 -14.56 -10.93 19.57
CA TYR A 193 -15.86 -11.61 19.48
C TYR A 193 -16.90 -10.81 18.71
N TYR A 194 -17.74 -11.53 17.97
CA TYR A 194 -18.97 -11.04 17.37
C TYR A 194 -20.11 -12.01 17.69
N GLN A 195 -21.30 -11.47 18.01
CA GLN A 195 -22.51 -12.26 18.26
C GLN A 195 -23.37 -12.27 16.99
N VAL A 196 -23.52 -13.44 16.38
CA VAL A 196 -24.46 -13.64 15.28
C VAL A 196 -25.83 -13.91 15.89
N GLU A 197 -26.80 -13.07 15.56
CA GLU A 197 -28.19 -13.22 15.97
C GLU A 197 -28.98 -13.92 14.85
N TYR A 198 -29.85 -14.86 15.23
CA TYR A 198 -30.72 -15.57 14.31
C TYR A 198 -32.09 -15.84 14.96
N VAL A 199 -33.07 -16.04 14.10
CA VAL A 199 -34.47 -16.34 14.46
C VAL A 199 -34.93 -17.56 13.71
#